data_2fe24cb677fd2c47d6a4f505ade08f7d
#
_entry.id   2fe24cb677fd2c47d6a4f505ade08f7d
#
_cell.length_a   1.000
_cell.length_b   1.000
_cell.length_c   1.000
_cell.angle_alpha   90.00
_cell.angle_beta   90.00
_cell.angle_gamma   90.00
#
_symmetry.space_group_name_H-M   'P 1'
#
loop_
_entity.id
_entity.type
_entity.pdbx_description
1 polymer ?
#
loop_
_entity_poly.entity_id
_entity_poly.type
_entity_poly.pdbx_seq_one_letter_code
_entity_poly.pdbx_strand_id
1 'polypeptide(L)' 'MENVFIRQGEVFIRLGQAMKKAGLVGSGVDAKFLIQDGLVQVNGEVETRRGRKLVDGDTFSYENETYQVKCE' A
#
# COMPACT_ATOMS: atom_id res chain seq x y z
N MET A 1 -3.96 -13.47 -3.37
CA MET A 1 -3.36 -12.13 -3.39
C MET A 1 -4.18 -11.23 -4.30
N GLU A 2 -4.58 -10.08 -3.80
CA GLU A 2 -5.33 -9.12 -4.57
C GLU A 2 -4.41 -8.10 -5.23
N ASN A 3 -4.85 -7.53 -6.36
CA ASN A 3 -4.09 -6.53 -7.08
C ASN A 3 -4.62 -5.13 -6.78
N VAL A 4 -3.69 -4.18 -6.66
CA VAL A 4 -4.01 -2.75 -6.57
C VAL A 4 -3.34 -2.08 -7.76
N PHE A 5 -4.13 -1.41 -8.59
CA PHE A 5 -3.63 -0.87 -9.84
C PHE A 5 -3.18 0.58 -9.69
N ILE A 6 -2.00 0.87 -10.24
CA ILE A 6 -1.51 2.23 -10.37
C ILE A 6 -2.33 2.89 -11.48
N ARG A 7 -2.72 4.14 -11.25
CA ARG A 7 -3.51 4.91 -12.20
C ARG A 7 -2.78 5.02 -13.53
N GLN A 8 -3.53 4.88 -14.63
CA GLN A 8 -2.98 5.00 -15.97
C GLN A 8 -2.26 6.35 -16.13
N GLY A 9 -1.04 6.31 -16.66
CA GLY A 9 -0.21 7.50 -16.84
C GLY A 9 0.73 7.77 -15.67
N GLU A 10 0.56 7.06 -14.54
CA GLU A 10 1.44 7.18 -13.39
C GLU A 10 2.31 5.93 -13.28
N VAL A 11 3.47 6.05 -12.64
CA VAL A 11 4.43 4.95 -12.52
C VAL A 11 4.59 4.45 -11.08
N PHE A 12 3.97 5.10 -10.12
CA PHE A 12 4.01 4.67 -8.73
C PHE A 12 2.72 5.06 -8.01
N ILE A 13 2.51 4.45 -6.85
CA ILE A 13 1.45 4.83 -5.92
C ILE A 13 2.09 4.85 -4.53
N ARG A 14 1.68 5.78 -3.68
CA ARG A 14 2.22 5.83 -2.32
C ARG A 14 1.47 4.82 -1.45
N LEU A 15 2.18 4.27 -0.46
CA LEU A 15 1.63 3.21 0.39
C LEU A 15 0.27 3.57 0.99
N GLY A 16 0.13 4.78 1.55
CA GLY A 16 -1.15 5.21 2.13
C GLY A 16 -2.27 5.23 1.11
N GLN A 17 -1.98 5.65 -0.13
CA GLN A 17 -2.97 5.65 -1.21
C GLN A 17 -3.32 4.23 -1.63
N ALA A 18 -2.34 3.35 -1.67
CA ALA A 18 -2.57 1.95 -2.05
C ALA A 18 -3.48 1.26 -1.03
N MET A 19 -3.28 1.52 0.25
CA MET A 19 -4.13 0.97 1.31
C MET A 19 -5.56 1.47 1.20
N LYS A 20 -5.73 2.73 0.88
CA LYS A 20 -7.05 3.32 0.68
C LYS A 20 -7.72 2.70 -0.55
N LYS A 21 -6.99 2.54 -1.62
CA LYS A 21 -7.51 1.94 -2.87
C LYS A 21 -7.88 0.48 -2.66
N ALA A 22 -7.16 -0.23 -1.80
CA ALA A 22 -7.45 -1.62 -1.46
C ALA A 22 -8.65 -1.75 -0.51
N GLY A 23 -9.18 -0.65 -0.01
CA GLY A 23 -10.32 -0.68 0.91
C GLY A 23 -9.94 -0.98 2.35
N LEU A 24 -8.65 -0.95 2.68
CA LEU A 24 -8.19 -1.25 4.04
C LEU A 24 -8.44 -0.09 5.01
N VAL A 25 -8.49 1.12 4.49
CA VAL A 25 -8.71 2.34 5.30
C VAL A 25 -9.63 3.27 4.54
N GLY A 26 -10.32 4.15 5.27
CA GLY A 26 -11.21 5.12 4.67
C GLY A 26 -10.56 6.46 4.35
N SER A 27 -9.37 6.71 4.87
CA SER A 27 -8.70 8.00 4.68
C SER A 27 -7.19 7.85 4.79
N GLY A 28 -6.46 8.87 4.32
CA GLY A 28 -5.01 8.90 4.45
C GLY A 28 -4.55 8.99 5.90
N VAL A 29 -5.35 9.61 6.77
CA VAL A 29 -5.03 9.71 8.20
C VAL A 29 -5.09 8.33 8.85
N ASP A 30 -6.10 7.53 8.51
CA ASP A 30 -6.21 6.17 9.03
C ASP A 30 -5.02 5.33 8.58
N ALA A 31 -4.63 5.44 7.32
CA ALA A 31 -3.45 4.75 6.79
C ALA A 31 -2.19 5.14 7.57
N LYS A 32 -2.04 6.43 7.86
CA LYS A 32 -0.88 6.93 8.59
C LYS A 32 -0.73 6.23 9.94
N PHE A 33 -1.82 6.08 10.70
CA PHE A 33 -1.75 5.45 12.01
C PHE A 33 -1.32 3.98 11.90
N LEU A 34 -1.92 3.22 10.99
CA LEU A 34 -1.57 1.81 10.81
C LEU A 34 -0.11 1.64 10.39
N ILE A 35 0.34 2.47 9.47
CA ILE A 35 1.71 2.39 8.96
C ILE A 35 2.71 2.77 10.04
N GLN A 36 2.48 3.87 10.75
CA GLN A 36 3.39 4.32 11.80
C GLN A 36 3.46 3.36 12.99
N ASP A 37 2.37 2.64 13.24
CA ASP A 37 2.34 1.62 14.29
C ASP A 37 3.05 0.33 13.91
N GLY A 38 3.59 0.24 12.70
CA GLY A 38 4.33 -0.94 12.27
C GLY A 38 3.47 -2.12 11.86
N LEU A 39 2.21 -1.88 11.56
CA LEU A 39 1.26 -2.95 11.23
C LEU A 39 1.25 -3.33 9.76
N VAL A 40 1.98 -2.60 8.93
CA VAL A 40 1.99 -2.79 7.48
C VAL A 40 3.38 -3.18 7.02
N GLN A 41 3.46 -4.16 6.14
CA GLN A 41 4.73 -4.60 5.56
C GLN A 41 4.74 -4.30 4.07
N VAL A 42 5.91 -3.96 3.55
CA VAL A 42 6.15 -3.81 2.12
C VAL A 42 7.24 -4.79 1.74
N ASN A 43 6.93 -5.67 0.77
CA ASN A 43 7.86 -6.70 0.32
C ASN A 43 8.41 -7.53 1.49
N GLY A 44 7.55 -7.81 2.48
CA GLY A 44 7.90 -8.64 3.63
C GLY A 44 8.57 -7.93 4.79
N GLU A 45 8.79 -6.62 4.70
CA GLU A 45 9.44 -5.85 5.76
C GLU A 45 8.51 -4.76 6.27
N VAL A 46 8.53 -4.51 7.59
CA VAL A 46 7.74 -3.45 8.19
C VAL A 46 8.12 -2.11 7.58
N GLU A 47 7.12 -1.37 7.13
CA GLU A 47 7.29 -0.03 6.59
C GLU A 47 6.53 0.97 7.44
N THR A 48 7.21 2.03 7.87
CA THR A 48 6.60 3.05 8.73
C THR A 48 6.38 4.38 8.02
N ARG A 49 6.71 4.46 6.73
CA ARG A 49 6.54 5.68 5.94
C ARG A 49 5.28 5.58 5.09
N ARG A 50 4.31 6.41 5.40
CA ARG A 50 3.06 6.46 4.62
C ARG A 50 3.32 6.83 3.15
N GLY A 51 4.31 7.68 2.93
CA GLY A 51 4.65 8.17 1.60
C GLY A 51 5.55 7.26 0.78
N ARG A 52 5.84 6.03 1.26
CA ARG A 52 6.66 5.09 0.50
C ARG A 52 6.09 4.89 -0.90
N LYS A 53 6.91 5.08 -1.93
CA LYS A 53 6.49 4.83 -3.31
C LYS A 53 6.52 3.34 -3.60
N LEU A 54 5.43 2.84 -4.16
CA LEU A 54 5.31 1.45 -4.61
C LEU A 54 5.17 1.45 -6.12
N VAL A 55 5.87 0.53 -6.77
CA VAL A 55 5.84 0.39 -8.23
C VAL A 55 5.31 -0.99 -8.61
N ASP A 56 5.09 -1.18 -9.90
CA ASP A 56 4.61 -2.48 -10.41
C ASP A 56 5.46 -3.62 -9.85
N GLY A 57 4.81 -4.62 -9.31
CA GLY A 57 5.46 -5.79 -8.71
C GLY A 57 5.68 -5.71 -7.21
N ASP A 58 5.62 -4.52 -6.62
CA ASP A 58 5.75 -4.40 -5.16
C ASP A 58 4.52 -5.00 -4.48
N THR A 59 4.72 -5.52 -3.27
CA THR A 59 3.62 -6.05 -2.46
C THR A 59 3.56 -5.31 -1.13
N PHE A 60 2.36 -5.26 -0.58
CA PHE A 60 2.18 -4.79 0.80
C PHE A 60 1.16 -5.67 1.48
N SER A 61 1.27 -5.78 2.81
CA SER A 61 0.39 -6.66 3.57
C SER A 61 -0.05 -6.01 4.87
N TYR A 62 -1.25 -6.40 5.29
CA TYR A 62 -1.86 -5.95 6.53
C TYR A 62 -2.84 -7.04 6.98
N GLU A 63 -2.77 -7.43 8.24
CA GLU A 63 -3.68 -8.44 8.84
C GLU A 63 -3.79 -9.74 8.03
N ASN A 64 -2.65 -10.30 7.63
CA ASN A 64 -2.58 -11.55 6.87
C ASN A 64 -3.12 -11.47 5.43
N GLU A 65 -3.47 -10.28 4.96
CA GLU A 65 -3.85 -10.06 3.57
C GLU A 65 -2.69 -9.43 2.83
N THR A 66 -2.39 -9.95 1.65
CA THR A 66 -1.32 -9.43 0.80
C THR A 66 -1.90 -8.87 -0.50
N TYR A 67 -1.38 -7.73 -0.89
CA TYR A 67 -1.79 -7.02 -2.11
C TYR A 67 -0.59 -6.79 -2.99
N GLN A 68 -0.76 -6.94 -4.29
CA GLN A 68 0.30 -6.66 -5.25
C GLN A 68 -0.05 -5.42 -6.06
N VAL A 69 0.93 -4.53 -6.19
CA VAL A 69 0.78 -3.31 -6.99
C VAL A 69 1.09 -3.64 -8.44
N LYS A 70 0.23 -3.17 -9.33
CA LYS A 70 0.39 -3.37 -10.78
C LYS A 70 0.08 -2.11 -11.54
N CYS A 71 0.75 -1.89 -12.65
CA CYS A 71 0.40 -0.82 -13.59
C CYS A 71 -0.80 -1.25 -14.45
N GLU A 72 -1.67 -0.30 -14.73
CA GLU A 72 -2.76 -0.51 -15.68
C GLU A 72 -2.24 -0.61 -17.10
#